data_c40430792d801a1474b293d47b928657
#
_entry.id   c40430792d801a1474b293d47b928657
#
_cell.length_a   1.000
_cell.length_b   1.000
_cell.length_c   1.000
_cell.angle_alpha   90.00
_cell.angle_beta   90.00
_cell.angle_gamma   90.00
#
_symmetry.space_group_name_H-M   'P 1'
#
loop_
_entity.id
_entity.type
_entity.pdbx_description
1 polymer ?
#
loop_
_entity_poly.entity_id
_entity_poly.type
_entity_poly.pdbx_seq_one_letter_code
_entity_poly.pdbx_strand_id
1 'polypeptide(L)'
;LGETYDQSTREALSGSLATTLVGVVVPLHLSGAATTNTPALRLGSNCQAREAVAGWFIGQDTGDAGDFNVVSKTQKLFRLIGRGHGAWLSENVKISIDNIRQSNNSTTDFGTFSVLIRMISDNDNAIQLLERFDECTLDPTSPNYIARKIGDQYLSWSESERRLKSYGEYPNQSKYVYVEMDSN
;
A
#
# COMPACT_ATOMS: atom_id res chain seq x y z
N LEU A 1 14.45 -13.16 -8.53
CA LEU A 1 13.35 -13.86 -9.18
C LEU A 1 12.80 -14.87 -8.18
N GLY A 2 11.56 -14.67 -7.73
CA GLY A 2 10.96 -15.50 -6.69
C GLY A 2 10.38 -16.82 -7.24
N GLU A 3 9.97 -17.69 -6.33
CA GLU A 3 9.37 -19.00 -6.65
C GLU A 3 8.18 -18.88 -7.61
N THR A 4 7.36 -17.84 -7.44
CA THR A 4 6.20 -17.59 -8.31
C THR A 4 6.59 -17.34 -9.77
N TYR A 5 7.74 -16.72 -9.98
CA TYR A 5 8.27 -16.50 -11.32
C TYR A 5 8.71 -17.82 -11.97
N ASP A 6 9.42 -18.65 -11.22
CA ASP A 6 9.91 -19.94 -11.72
C ASP A 6 8.74 -20.87 -12.07
N GLN A 7 7.75 -20.97 -11.20
CA GLN A 7 6.57 -21.79 -11.42
C GLN A 7 5.76 -21.33 -12.64
N SER A 8 5.41 -20.05 -12.71
CA SER A 8 4.61 -19.55 -13.84
C SER A 8 5.35 -19.62 -15.17
N THR A 9 6.65 -19.49 -15.15
CA THR A 9 7.48 -19.62 -16.34
C THR A 9 7.58 -21.08 -16.79
N ARG A 10 7.71 -22.01 -15.88
CA ARG A 10 7.68 -23.45 -16.19
C ARG A 10 6.34 -23.88 -16.76
N GLU A 11 5.25 -23.44 -16.17
CA GLU A 11 3.91 -23.75 -16.66
C GLU A 11 3.66 -23.18 -18.06
N ALA A 12 4.12 -21.97 -18.35
CA ALA A 12 4.00 -21.37 -19.65
C ALA A 12 4.83 -22.06 -20.74
N LEU A 13 5.95 -22.66 -20.37
CA LEU A 13 6.87 -23.32 -21.30
C LEU A 13 6.71 -24.84 -21.33
N SER A 14 5.88 -25.42 -20.48
CA SER A 14 5.80 -26.87 -20.25
C SER A 14 5.20 -27.67 -21.40
N GLY A 15 4.61 -27.06 -22.41
CA GLY A 15 3.96 -27.78 -23.49
C GLY A 15 4.91 -28.52 -24.46
N SER A 16 6.15 -28.08 -24.60
CA SER A 16 7.07 -28.57 -25.62
C SER A 16 8.52 -28.80 -25.17
N LEU A 17 8.92 -28.30 -24.03
CA LEU A 17 10.30 -28.29 -23.56
C LEU A 17 10.49 -28.93 -22.18
N ALA A 18 9.66 -29.91 -21.86
CA ALA A 18 9.51 -30.46 -20.52
C ALA A 18 10.76 -31.10 -19.90
N THR A 19 11.83 -31.32 -20.63
CA THR A 19 12.95 -32.14 -20.12
C THR A 19 14.30 -31.43 -20.05
N THR A 20 14.47 -30.28 -20.70
CA THR A 20 15.79 -29.61 -20.63
C THR A 20 15.64 -28.12 -20.85
N LEU A 21 15.30 -27.41 -19.80
CA LEU A 21 15.34 -25.93 -19.78
C LEU A 21 16.80 -25.50 -19.57
N VAL A 22 17.45 -25.08 -20.63
CA VAL A 22 18.81 -24.51 -20.60
C VAL A 22 18.77 -23.01 -20.27
N GLY A 23 17.61 -22.38 -20.36
CA GLY A 23 17.41 -20.97 -20.06
C GLY A 23 15.93 -20.58 -20.08
N VAL A 24 15.61 -19.48 -19.43
CA VAL A 24 14.25 -18.91 -19.37
C VAL A 24 14.23 -17.61 -20.14
N VAL A 25 13.43 -17.53 -21.18
CA VAL A 25 13.16 -16.28 -21.91
C VAL A 25 11.89 -15.67 -21.34
N VAL A 26 12.01 -14.51 -20.74
CA VAL A 26 10.87 -13.76 -20.20
C VAL A 26 10.45 -12.72 -21.22
N PRO A 27 9.25 -12.78 -21.78
CA PRO A 27 8.76 -11.72 -22.64
C PRO A 27 8.56 -10.43 -21.83
N LEU A 28 9.13 -9.36 -22.31
CA LEU A 28 8.99 -8.03 -21.70
C LEU A 28 7.59 -7.45 -21.93
N HIS A 29 6.92 -7.89 -22.98
CA HIS A 29 5.58 -7.44 -23.32
C HIS A 29 4.86 -8.50 -24.16
N LEU A 30 3.67 -8.86 -23.74
CA LEU A 30 2.72 -9.58 -24.55
C LEU A 30 1.67 -8.57 -25.03
N SER A 31 1.87 -8.02 -26.22
CA SER A 31 0.84 -7.26 -26.89
C SER A 31 -0.06 -8.24 -27.65
N GLY A 32 -1.27 -8.34 -27.25
CA GLY A 32 -2.27 -9.12 -27.91
C GLY A 32 -3.47 -9.28 -27.00
N ALA A 33 -4.65 -9.16 -27.55
CA ALA A 33 -5.86 -9.54 -26.85
C ALA A 33 -5.66 -11.00 -26.41
N ALA A 34 -5.58 -11.22 -25.11
CA ALA A 34 -5.50 -12.55 -24.54
C ALA A 34 -6.81 -13.28 -24.83
N THR A 35 -6.90 -13.85 -26.00
CA THR A 35 -8.10 -14.59 -26.40
C THR A 35 -8.07 -16.02 -25.95
N THR A 36 -6.95 -16.54 -25.47
CA THR A 36 -6.88 -17.91 -24.99
C THR A 36 -5.74 -18.11 -24.01
N ASN A 37 -6.05 -18.50 -22.82
CA ASN A 37 -5.29 -19.30 -21.84
C ASN A 37 -3.75 -19.16 -21.78
N THR A 38 -3.15 -18.20 -22.40
CA THR A 38 -1.75 -17.88 -22.21
C THR A 38 -1.67 -16.95 -21.02
N PRO A 39 -1.09 -17.38 -19.90
CA PRO A 39 -0.85 -16.49 -18.80
C PRO A 39 0.00 -15.33 -19.33
N ALA A 40 -0.55 -14.13 -19.27
CA ALA A 40 0.19 -12.94 -19.64
C ALA A 40 1.33 -12.76 -18.63
N LEU A 41 2.48 -13.31 -18.94
CA LEU A 41 3.71 -13.09 -18.20
C LEU A 41 4.11 -11.63 -18.36
N ARG A 42 3.50 -10.79 -17.56
CA ARG A 42 3.90 -9.40 -17.45
C ARG A 42 5.05 -9.33 -16.45
N LEU A 43 6.16 -8.81 -16.88
CA LEU A 43 7.32 -8.64 -16.03
C LEU A 43 6.94 -7.95 -14.71
N GLY A 44 6.11 -6.92 -14.75
CA GLY A 44 5.63 -6.20 -13.56
C GLY A 44 4.65 -6.98 -12.68
N SER A 45 3.93 -7.98 -13.20
CA SER A 45 3.00 -8.78 -12.38
C SER A 45 3.69 -9.95 -11.69
N ASN A 46 4.75 -10.48 -12.29
CA ASN A 46 5.46 -11.64 -11.77
C ASN A 46 6.72 -11.29 -10.98
N CYS A 47 7.30 -10.12 -11.20
CA CYS A 47 8.49 -9.69 -10.48
C CYS A 47 8.18 -9.05 -9.11
N GLN A 48 6.95 -9.10 -8.64
CA GLN A 48 6.54 -8.50 -7.35
C GLN A 48 7.05 -7.07 -7.12
N ALA A 49 7.32 -6.34 -8.20
CA ALA A 49 7.71 -4.93 -8.14
C ALA A 49 6.51 -4.04 -7.78
N ARG A 50 5.57 -4.58 -6.99
CA ARG A 50 4.42 -3.86 -6.47
C ARG A 50 4.81 -3.14 -5.19
N GLU A 51 4.20 -2.01 -4.99
CA GLU A 51 4.26 -1.30 -3.71
C GLU A 51 3.64 -2.16 -2.60
N ALA A 52 4.19 -2.08 -1.41
CA ALA A 52 3.56 -2.65 -0.23
C ALA A 52 2.35 -1.79 0.13
N VAL A 53 1.20 -2.41 0.28
CA VAL A 53 -0.05 -1.72 0.63
C VAL A 53 -0.56 -2.26 1.95
N ALA A 54 -0.68 -1.38 2.94
CA ALA A 54 -1.33 -1.72 4.20
C ALA A 54 -2.85 -1.84 4.01
N GLY A 55 -3.50 -2.59 4.90
CA GLY A 55 -4.96 -2.60 4.97
C GLY A 55 -5.53 -1.21 5.27
N TRP A 56 -6.80 -1.01 4.95
CA TRP A 56 -7.51 0.19 5.32
C TRP A 56 -7.65 0.30 6.85
N PHE A 57 -7.31 1.45 7.39
CA PHE A 57 -7.76 1.83 8.71
C PHE A 57 -9.22 2.24 8.62
N ILE A 58 -10.04 1.70 9.51
CA ILE A 58 -11.49 1.84 9.48
C ILE A 58 -11.97 2.60 10.72
N GLY A 59 -13.12 3.27 10.59
CA GLY A 59 -13.82 3.86 11.71
C GLY A 59 -14.33 2.80 12.69
N GLN A 60 -14.53 3.20 13.95
CA GLN A 60 -15.05 2.31 14.98
C GLN A 60 -16.57 2.23 15.00
N ASP A 61 -17.25 3.07 14.24
CA ASP A 61 -18.69 2.97 14.06
C ASP A 61 -19.02 1.80 13.14
N THR A 62 -19.60 0.78 13.73
CA THR A 62 -19.97 -0.47 13.05
C THR A 62 -21.46 -0.54 12.72
N GLY A 63 -22.19 0.54 12.96
CA GLY A 63 -23.65 0.57 12.79
C GLY A 63 -24.43 -0.19 13.86
N ASP A 64 -25.71 -0.35 13.65
CA ASP A 64 -26.61 -1.01 14.60
C ASP A 64 -26.30 -2.50 14.76
N ALA A 65 -26.47 -3.02 15.97
CA ALA A 65 -26.09 -4.37 16.39
C ALA A 65 -26.74 -5.51 15.57
N GLY A 66 -27.80 -5.25 14.83
CA GLY A 66 -28.51 -6.26 14.01
C GLY A 66 -27.95 -6.37 12.56
N ASP A 67 -27.11 -5.45 12.14
CA ASP A 67 -26.74 -5.29 10.72
C ASP A 67 -25.21 -5.19 10.54
N PHE A 68 -24.47 -5.82 11.44
CA PHE A 68 -23.02 -5.80 11.43
C PHE A 68 -22.43 -6.41 10.15
N ASN A 69 -21.95 -5.56 9.27
CA ASN A 69 -21.22 -5.96 8.09
C ASN A 69 -19.99 -5.06 7.90
N VAL A 70 -18.82 -5.58 8.27
CA VAL A 70 -17.56 -4.86 8.22
C VAL A 70 -17.26 -4.32 6.81
N VAL A 71 -17.63 -5.04 5.78
CA VAL A 71 -17.30 -4.67 4.40
C VAL A 71 -18.14 -3.50 3.89
N SER A 72 -19.40 -3.42 4.27
CA SER A 72 -20.35 -2.43 3.74
C SER A 72 -20.71 -1.31 4.70
N LYS A 73 -20.52 -1.50 6.00
CA LYS A 73 -20.97 -0.56 7.03
C LYS A 73 -19.84 0.22 7.71
N THR A 74 -18.60 -0.30 7.69
CA THR A 74 -17.48 0.43 8.27
C THR A 74 -16.92 1.46 7.29
N GLN A 75 -16.78 2.67 7.77
CA GLN A 75 -16.12 3.72 7.00
C GLN A 75 -14.62 3.46 6.90
N LYS A 76 -14.11 3.44 5.69
CA LYS A 76 -12.69 3.49 5.41
C LYS A 76 -12.18 4.90 5.68
N LEU A 77 -11.04 5.03 6.31
CA LEU A 77 -10.46 6.32 6.66
C LEU A 77 -9.26 6.63 5.76
N PHE A 78 -8.23 5.84 5.90
CA PHE A 78 -6.99 5.97 5.12
C PHE A 78 -6.25 4.64 5.07
N ARG A 79 -5.30 4.55 4.17
CA ARG A 79 -4.29 3.48 4.17
C ARG A 79 -2.92 4.04 3.88
N LEU A 80 -1.89 3.27 4.22
CA LEU A 80 -0.50 3.62 3.97
C LEU A 80 0.07 2.72 2.89
N ILE A 81 0.76 3.33 1.95
CA ILE A 81 1.36 2.65 0.80
C ILE A 81 2.87 2.90 0.85
N GLY A 82 3.64 1.86 0.59
CA GLY A 82 5.08 1.91 0.61
C GLY A 82 5.67 2.65 -0.59
N ARG A 83 6.68 3.47 -0.37
CA ARG A 83 7.34 4.26 -1.41
C ARG A 83 8.51 3.56 -2.09
N GLY A 84 8.92 2.43 -1.58
CA GLY A 84 10.08 1.70 -2.05
C GLY A 84 9.74 0.30 -2.55
N HIS A 85 10.70 -0.59 -2.43
CA HIS A 85 10.57 -1.98 -2.82
C HIS A 85 9.54 -2.68 -1.94
N GLY A 86 8.43 -3.10 -2.50
CA GLY A 86 7.29 -3.62 -1.75
C GLY A 86 7.59 -4.89 -0.94
N ALA A 87 8.36 -5.82 -1.48
CA ALA A 87 8.76 -7.02 -0.76
C ALA A 87 9.57 -6.69 0.49
N TRP A 88 10.56 -5.79 0.37
CA TRP A 88 11.37 -5.39 1.51
C TRP A 88 10.52 -4.72 2.60
N LEU A 89 9.62 -3.81 2.20
CA LEU A 89 8.75 -3.14 3.15
C LEU A 89 7.80 -4.11 3.85
N SER A 90 7.21 -5.05 3.12
CA SER A 90 6.32 -6.07 3.69
C SER A 90 7.01 -6.99 4.70
N GLU A 91 8.28 -7.29 4.47
CA GLU A 91 9.05 -8.19 5.33
C GLU A 91 9.71 -7.49 6.53
N ASN A 92 9.96 -6.19 6.44
CA ASN A 92 10.77 -5.50 7.43
C ASN A 92 10.03 -4.39 8.20
N VAL A 93 8.90 -3.91 7.70
CA VAL A 93 8.23 -2.74 8.25
C VAL A 93 6.81 -3.06 8.68
N LYS A 94 6.43 -2.57 9.85
CA LYS A 94 5.05 -2.57 10.34
C LYS A 94 4.62 -1.17 10.75
N ILE A 95 3.33 -0.95 10.71
CA ILE A 95 2.71 0.32 11.09
C ILE A 95 1.93 0.11 12.38
N SER A 96 2.09 1.03 13.31
CA SER A 96 1.33 1.07 14.55
C SER A 96 0.67 2.44 14.67
N ILE A 97 -0.58 2.43 15.11
CA ILE A 97 -1.29 3.64 15.52
C ILE A 97 -1.30 3.67 17.04
N ASP A 98 -0.89 4.77 17.59
CA ASP A 98 -0.74 4.96 19.04
C ASP A 98 -1.33 6.29 19.48
N ASN A 99 -1.51 6.43 20.79
CA ASN A 99 -1.91 7.69 21.43
C ASN A 99 -3.20 8.30 20.82
N ILE A 100 -4.19 7.44 20.58
CA ILE A 100 -5.48 7.86 20.04
C ILE A 100 -6.19 8.67 21.13
N ARG A 101 -6.55 9.91 20.81
CA ARG A 101 -7.23 10.83 21.70
C ARG A 101 -8.46 11.39 21.03
N GLN A 102 -9.56 11.40 21.76
CA GLN A 102 -10.78 12.07 21.34
C GLN A 102 -10.57 13.60 21.34
N SER A 103 -11.30 14.29 20.47
CA SER A 103 -11.31 15.74 20.49
C SER A 103 -11.87 16.28 21.82
N ASN A 104 -11.14 17.19 22.42
CA ASN A 104 -11.61 17.97 23.58
C ASN A 104 -12.18 19.34 23.17
N ASN A 105 -12.21 19.61 21.87
CA ASN A 105 -12.65 20.88 21.33
C ASN A 105 -14.10 20.76 20.84
N SER A 106 -14.97 21.66 21.27
CA SER A 106 -16.36 21.72 20.82
C SER A 106 -16.52 22.16 19.36
N THR A 107 -15.45 22.62 18.72
CA THR A 107 -15.45 23.15 17.35
C THR A 107 -15.10 22.08 16.32
N THR A 108 -14.36 21.04 16.72
CA THR A 108 -13.93 19.96 15.82
C THR A 108 -14.19 18.61 16.46
N ASP A 109 -14.83 17.72 15.74
CA ASP A 109 -15.09 16.35 16.19
C ASP A 109 -13.89 15.41 15.93
N PHE A 110 -12.88 15.89 15.23
CA PHE A 110 -11.71 15.09 14.88
C PHE A 110 -10.74 14.95 16.04
N GLY A 111 -10.48 13.71 16.42
CA GLY A 111 -9.44 13.37 17.40
C GLY A 111 -8.03 13.44 16.83
N THR A 112 -7.08 13.10 17.67
CA THR A 112 -5.65 13.04 17.29
C THR A 112 -5.09 11.65 17.57
N PHE A 113 -4.09 11.27 16.81
CA PHE A 113 -3.37 9.99 16.97
C PHE A 113 -1.93 10.13 16.49
N SER A 114 -1.11 9.14 16.81
CA SER A 114 0.27 9.05 16.35
C SER A 114 0.43 7.86 15.40
N VAL A 115 1.17 8.06 14.32
CA VAL A 115 1.54 7.02 13.38
C VAL A 115 3.02 6.67 13.59
N LEU A 116 3.29 5.40 13.86
CA LEU A 116 4.64 4.89 14.06
C LEU A 116 4.98 3.89 12.96
N ILE A 117 6.08 4.13 12.30
CA ILE A 117 6.67 3.20 11.33
C ILE A 117 7.81 2.48 12.06
N ARG A 118 7.65 1.17 12.23
CA ARG A 118 8.50 0.35 13.08
C ARG A 118 9.10 -0.81 12.30
N MET A 119 10.22 -1.33 12.78
CA MET A 119 10.75 -2.61 12.28
C MET A 119 9.82 -3.76 12.69
N ILE A 120 9.57 -4.71 11.78
CA ILE A 120 8.69 -5.85 12.07
C ILE A 120 9.26 -6.76 13.18
N SER A 121 10.59 -6.79 13.31
CA SER A 121 11.30 -7.58 14.29
C SER A 121 11.21 -7.04 15.72
N ASP A 122 10.68 -5.83 15.92
CA ASP A 122 10.57 -5.24 17.24
C ASP A 122 9.38 -5.82 18.04
N ASN A 123 9.39 -5.58 19.33
CA ASN A 123 8.28 -5.84 20.21
C ASN A 123 7.93 -4.58 21.03
N ASP A 124 6.80 -4.62 21.73
CA ASP A 124 6.30 -3.44 22.44
C ASP A 124 7.17 -3.05 23.66
N ASN A 125 8.00 -3.96 24.15
CA ASN A 125 8.97 -3.69 25.23
C ASN A 125 10.29 -3.06 24.71
N ALA A 126 10.60 -3.28 23.43
CA ALA A 126 11.81 -2.78 22.78
C ALA A 126 11.49 -2.29 21.37
N ILE A 127 10.85 -1.13 21.29
CA ILE A 127 10.38 -0.53 20.05
C ILE A 127 11.57 -0.06 19.21
N GLN A 128 11.68 -0.56 17.97
CA GLN A 128 12.63 -0.08 16.98
C GLN A 128 11.91 0.83 15.97
N LEU A 129 11.98 2.10 16.26
CA LEU A 129 11.27 3.14 15.52
C LEU A 129 12.09 3.56 14.29
N LEU A 130 11.46 3.56 13.12
CA LEU A 130 12.02 4.13 11.89
C LEU A 130 11.58 5.59 11.73
N GLU A 131 10.29 5.84 11.81
CA GLU A 131 9.71 7.18 11.74
C GLU A 131 8.51 7.29 12.68
N ARG A 132 8.24 8.51 13.13
CA ARG A 132 7.12 8.82 14.01
C ARG A 132 6.48 10.13 13.60
N PHE A 133 5.16 10.11 13.50
CA PHE A 133 4.33 11.27 13.21
C PHE A 133 3.31 11.42 14.33
N ASP A 134 3.54 12.38 15.20
CA ASP A 134 2.67 12.64 16.34
C ASP A 134 1.56 13.63 16.00
N GLU A 135 0.47 13.57 16.77
CA GLU A 135 -0.65 14.50 16.68
C GLU A 135 -1.26 14.60 15.27
N CYS A 136 -1.29 13.48 14.53
CA CYS A 136 -2.00 13.43 13.28
C CYS A 136 -3.51 13.52 13.53
N THR A 137 -4.21 14.18 12.62
CA THR A 137 -5.67 14.27 12.63
C THR A 137 -6.23 13.96 11.24
N LEU A 138 -7.50 13.61 11.18
CA LEU A 138 -8.23 13.42 9.93
C LEU A 138 -8.93 14.70 9.45
N ASP A 139 -8.78 15.82 10.16
CA ASP A 139 -9.31 17.12 9.75
C ASP A 139 -8.50 17.71 8.59
N PRO A 140 -9.08 17.84 7.37
CA PRO A 140 -8.36 18.36 6.20
C PRO A 140 -7.93 19.82 6.35
N THR A 141 -8.59 20.57 7.24
CA THR A 141 -8.31 22.00 7.45
C THR A 141 -7.14 22.21 8.42
N SER A 142 -6.79 21.19 9.18
CA SER A 142 -5.73 21.25 10.18
C SER A 142 -4.33 21.20 9.56
N PRO A 143 -3.35 21.94 10.12
CA PRO A 143 -1.95 21.77 9.73
C PRO A 143 -1.41 20.38 10.08
N ASN A 144 -2.04 19.68 11.02
CA ASN A 144 -1.69 18.32 11.44
C ASN A 144 -2.45 17.23 10.68
N TYR A 145 -3.08 17.58 9.57
CA TYR A 145 -3.74 16.61 8.70
C TYR A 145 -2.77 15.51 8.26
N ILE A 146 -3.20 14.25 8.38
CA ILE A 146 -2.33 13.09 8.17
C ILE A 146 -1.66 13.10 6.78
N ALA A 147 -2.41 13.43 5.73
CA ALA A 147 -1.87 13.50 4.38
C ALA A 147 -0.83 14.63 4.23
N ARG A 148 -0.98 15.72 4.96
CA ARG A 148 0.01 16.81 4.98
C ARG A 148 1.25 16.46 5.78
N LYS A 149 1.11 15.73 6.89
CA LYS A 149 2.22 15.33 7.75
C LYS A 149 3.09 14.23 7.19
N ILE A 150 2.49 13.24 6.56
CA ILE A 150 3.20 12.09 6.01
C ILE A 150 3.51 12.33 4.53
N GLY A 151 2.55 12.90 3.80
CA GLY A 151 2.55 13.09 2.36
C GLY A 151 1.64 12.10 1.64
N ASP A 152 1.12 12.53 0.51
CA ASP A 152 0.22 11.74 -0.33
C ASP A 152 0.70 11.66 -1.79
N GLN A 153 1.88 12.18 -2.10
CA GLN A 153 2.38 12.21 -3.46
C GLN A 153 2.91 10.86 -3.91
N TYR A 154 2.46 10.45 -5.10
CA TYR A 154 2.95 9.27 -5.79
C TYR A 154 3.17 9.54 -7.27
N LEU A 155 4.02 8.73 -7.90
CA LEU A 155 4.29 8.79 -9.33
C LEU A 155 3.48 7.72 -10.04
N SER A 156 2.77 8.10 -11.09
CA SER A 156 2.08 7.18 -11.98
C SER A 156 2.37 7.50 -13.42
N TRP A 157 2.38 6.47 -14.27
CA TRP A 157 2.56 6.62 -15.70
C TRP A 157 1.27 7.15 -16.34
N SER A 158 1.39 8.26 -17.06
CA SER A 158 0.29 8.80 -17.85
C SER A 158 0.40 8.30 -19.30
N GLU A 159 -0.55 7.48 -19.72
CA GLU A 159 -0.60 6.98 -21.10
C GLU A 159 -0.84 8.09 -22.13
N SER A 160 -1.64 9.08 -21.78
CA SER A 160 -1.96 10.20 -22.67
C SER A 160 -0.76 11.13 -22.88
N GLU A 161 0.01 11.39 -21.83
CA GLU A 161 1.17 12.28 -21.88
C GLU A 161 2.50 11.52 -22.08
N ARG A 162 2.49 10.18 -22.02
CA ARG A 162 3.65 9.28 -22.15
C ARG A 162 4.81 9.67 -21.24
N ARG A 163 4.50 10.05 -20.00
CA ARG A 163 5.48 10.41 -18.98
C ARG A 163 5.02 10.01 -17.58
N LEU A 164 5.96 9.93 -16.67
CA LEU A 164 5.66 9.85 -15.24
C LEU A 164 5.09 11.19 -14.77
N LYS A 165 3.98 11.12 -14.08
CA LYS A 165 3.29 12.28 -13.52
C LYS A 165 3.16 12.11 -12.01
N SER A 166 3.38 13.18 -11.28
CA SER A 166 3.14 13.21 -9.84
C SER A 166 1.66 13.53 -9.58
N TYR A 167 1.06 12.74 -8.72
CA TYR A 167 -0.28 12.93 -8.20
C TYR A 167 -0.19 13.12 -6.69
N GLY A 168 -1.23 13.68 -6.09
CA GLY A 168 -1.26 14.04 -4.68
C GLY A 168 -1.02 15.54 -4.45
N GLU A 169 -1.49 16.04 -3.32
CA GLU A 169 -1.48 17.46 -2.99
C GLU A 169 -0.28 17.81 -2.10
N TYR A 170 0.07 16.92 -1.17
CA TYR A 170 1.06 17.22 -0.14
C TYR A 170 2.39 16.48 -0.38
N PRO A 171 3.53 17.20 -0.29
CA PRO A 171 4.83 16.58 -0.49
C PRO A 171 5.12 15.53 0.58
N ASN A 172 5.73 14.43 0.17
CA ASN A 172 6.07 13.35 1.06
C ASN A 172 7.16 13.75 2.07
N GLN A 173 6.82 13.67 3.35
CA GLN A 173 7.74 13.85 4.47
C GLN A 173 8.34 12.50 4.91
N SER A 174 7.56 11.42 4.80
CA SER A 174 8.05 10.08 5.07
C SER A 174 8.95 9.56 3.95
N LYS A 175 9.99 8.83 4.33
CA LYS A 175 10.88 8.11 3.41
C LYS A 175 10.31 6.76 2.98
N TYR A 176 9.47 6.16 3.81
CA TYR A 176 9.00 4.78 3.66
C TYR A 176 7.62 4.66 3.08
N VAL A 177 6.72 5.58 3.43
CA VAL A 177 5.30 5.47 3.06
C VAL A 177 4.71 6.79 2.56
N TYR A 178 3.56 6.69 1.93
CA TYR A 178 2.66 7.81 1.68
C TYR A 178 1.22 7.41 2.04
N VAL A 179 0.36 8.39 2.24
CA VAL A 179 -1.03 8.20 2.65
C VAL A 179 -1.93 8.20 1.42
N GLU A 180 -2.87 7.28 1.40
CA GLU A 180 -4.02 7.33 0.52
C GLU A 180 -5.28 7.48 1.38
N MET A 181 -6.01 8.56 1.17
CA MET A 181 -7.28 8.81 1.85
C MET A 181 -8.42 8.12 1.11
N ASP A 182 -9.45 7.70 1.84
CA ASP A 182 -10.67 7.25 1.18
C ASP A 182 -11.38 8.43 0.51
N SER A 183 -11.90 8.21 -0.68
CA SER A 183 -12.55 9.26 -1.49
C SER A 183 -14.04 9.44 -1.18
N ASN A 184 -14.57 8.71 -0.21
CA ASN A 184 -15.98 8.80 0.21
C ASN A 184 -16.18 9.70 1.43
#